data_9db11da00360a54c9950120e3023fab3
#
_entry.id   9db11da00360a54c9950120e3023fab3
#
_cell.length_a   1.000
_cell.length_b   1.000
_cell.length_c   1.000
_cell.angle_alpha   90.00
_cell.angle_beta   90.00
_cell.angle_gamma   90.00
#
_symmetry.space_group_name_H-M   'P 1'
#
loop_
_entity.id
_entity.type
_entity.pdbx_description
1 polymer ?
#
loop_
_entity_poly.entity_id
_entity_poly.type
_entity_poly.pdbx_seq_one_letter_code
_entity_poly.pdbx_strand_id
1 'polypeptide(L)'
;MFEKILIANRGEIAVRINRACQELGISTVAIHSEADRDSMHVRIADESVCIGPSAVNKSYLNTHAIISACEITGAQAVHPGYGFLSENASFAKMLEDHKLNFIGPKFQHIEMMGDKIQAKKIMNDFGVPVVPGSEGKIKDA
;
A
#
# COMPACT_ATOMS: atom_id res chain seq x y z
N MET A 1 2.08 10.99 -16.49
CA MET A 1 1.08 10.00 -16.02
C MET A 1 1.81 8.67 -16.04
N PHE A 2 1.51 7.75 -15.12
CA PHE A 2 2.12 6.41 -15.15
C PHE A 2 1.58 5.60 -16.32
N GLU A 3 2.41 4.75 -16.88
CA GLU A 3 2.01 3.81 -17.93
C GLU A 3 1.58 2.47 -17.36
N LYS A 4 2.21 2.05 -16.24
CA LYS A 4 1.93 0.79 -15.57
C LYS A 4 2.02 0.91 -14.06
N ILE A 5 1.03 0.37 -13.36
CA ILE A 5 0.90 0.38 -11.89
C ILE A 5 0.74 -1.05 -11.37
N LEU A 6 1.46 -1.38 -10.31
CA LEU A 6 1.24 -2.61 -9.55
C LEU A 6 0.24 -2.35 -8.42
N ILE A 7 -0.76 -3.22 -8.30
CA ILE A 7 -1.79 -3.17 -7.26
C ILE A 7 -1.39 -4.11 -6.13
N ALA A 8 -0.87 -3.54 -5.03
CA ALA A 8 -0.38 -4.29 -3.86
C ALA A 8 -1.52 -4.59 -2.89
N ASN A 9 -2.58 -5.19 -3.38
CA ASN A 9 -3.75 -5.60 -2.59
C ASN A 9 -4.51 -6.73 -3.30
N ARG A 10 -5.64 -7.16 -2.73
CA ARG A 10 -6.48 -8.24 -3.22
C ARG A 10 -7.96 -7.89 -3.13
N GLY A 11 -8.80 -8.80 -3.64
CA GLY A 11 -10.25 -8.71 -3.46
C GLY A 11 -10.88 -7.48 -4.13
N GLU A 12 -11.90 -6.93 -3.50
CA GLU A 12 -12.71 -5.87 -4.09
C GLU A 12 -11.93 -4.56 -4.29
N ILE A 13 -11.03 -4.22 -3.36
CA ILE A 13 -10.24 -3.00 -3.52
C ILE A 13 -9.28 -3.08 -4.71
N ALA A 14 -8.67 -4.24 -4.95
CA ALA A 14 -7.83 -4.43 -6.12
C ALA A 14 -8.64 -4.35 -7.43
N VAL A 15 -9.87 -4.88 -7.45
CA VAL A 15 -10.80 -4.71 -8.58
C VAL A 15 -11.15 -3.24 -8.81
N ARG A 16 -11.43 -2.50 -7.75
CA ARG A 16 -11.76 -1.07 -7.83
C ARG A 16 -10.60 -0.25 -8.41
N ILE A 17 -9.38 -0.49 -7.91
CA ILE A 17 -8.18 0.20 -8.43
C ILE A 17 -7.94 -0.16 -9.89
N ASN A 18 -8.07 -1.44 -10.25
CA ASN A 18 -7.91 -1.89 -11.63
C ASN A 18 -8.87 -1.15 -12.57
N ARG A 19 -10.15 -1.06 -12.23
CA ARG A 19 -11.15 -0.34 -13.02
C ARG A 19 -10.78 1.13 -13.21
N ALA A 20 -10.36 1.81 -12.14
CA ALA A 20 -9.91 3.21 -12.23
C ALA A 20 -8.70 3.37 -13.15
N CYS A 21 -7.74 2.45 -13.10
CA CYS A 21 -6.59 2.43 -14.00
C CYS A 21 -7.02 2.24 -15.46
N GLN A 22 -7.92 1.30 -15.72
CA GLN A 22 -8.47 1.06 -17.06
C GLN A 22 -9.16 2.29 -17.64
N GLU A 23 -9.97 3.01 -16.84
CA GLU A 23 -10.61 4.27 -17.25
C GLU A 23 -9.59 5.36 -17.60
N LEU A 24 -8.43 5.34 -16.94
CA LEU A 24 -7.33 6.27 -17.19
C LEU A 24 -6.35 5.80 -18.29
N GLY A 25 -6.54 4.62 -18.86
CA GLY A 25 -5.64 4.04 -19.86
C GLY A 25 -4.30 3.60 -19.28
N ILE A 26 -4.25 3.25 -18.00
CA ILE A 26 -3.05 2.79 -17.28
C ILE A 26 -3.06 1.27 -17.18
N SER A 27 -2.00 0.61 -17.63
CA SER A 27 -1.83 -0.83 -17.49
C SER A 27 -1.65 -1.24 -16.03
N THR A 28 -2.17 -2.41 -15.68
CA THR A 28 -2.20 -2.90 -14.30
C THR A 28 -1.49 -4.24 -14.15
N VAL A 29 -0.79 -4.37 -13.03
CA VAL A 29 -0.22 -5.63 -12.55
C VAL A 29 -0.93 -6.02 -11.25
N ALA A 30 -1.64 -7.13 -11.24
CA ALA A 30 -2.20 -7.71 -10.03
C ALA A 30 -1.18 -8.63 -9.37
N ILE A 31 -0.98 -8.50 -8.06
CA ILE A 31 -0.30 -9.53 -7.28
C ILE A 31 -1.31 -10.48 -6.66
N HIS A 32 -0.90 -11.74 -6.50
CA HIS A 32 -1.76 -12.72 -5.84
C HIS A 32 -0.95 -13.78 -5.08
N SER A 33 -1.54 -14.33 -4.02
CA SER A 33 -1.07 -15.57 -3.42
C SER A 33 -1.49 -16.77 -4.28
N GLU A 34 -0.91 -17.94 -4.03
CA GLU A 34 -1.34 -19.19 -4.70
C GLU A 34 -2.85 -19.43 -4.59
N ALA A 35 -3.45 -19.13 -3.44
CA ALA A 35 -4.87 -19.31 -3.20
C ALA A 35 -5.77 -18.34 -3.98
N ASP A 36 -5.25 -17.17 -4.33
CA ASP A 36 -6.02 -16.12 -5.00
C ASP A 36 -5.84 -16.11 -6.54
N ARG A 37 -5.16 -17.11 -7.10
CA ARG A 37 -4.84 -17.19 -8.55
C ARG A 37 -6.03 -16.94 -9.46
N ASP A 38 -7.19 -17.47 -9.11
CA ASP A 38 -8.41 -17.40 -9.92
C ASP A 38 -9.35 -16.26 -9.48
N SER A 39 -8.89 -15.38 -8.60
CA SER A 39 -9.68 -14.26 -8.10
C SER A 39 -9.96 -13.21 -9.19
N MET A 40 -11.07 -12.49 -9.04
CA MET A 40 -11.54 -11.51 -10.02
C MET A 40 -10.46 -10.45 -10.33
N HIS A 41 -9.77 -9.93 -9.32
CA HIS A 41 -8.74 -8.89 -9.52
C HIS A 41 -7.57 -9.38 -10.37
N VAL A 42 -7.27 -10.69 -10.36
CA VAL A 42 -6.23 -11.29 -11.19
C VAL A 42 -6.72 -11.42 -12.64
N ARG A 43 -7.98 -11.84 -12.83
CA ARG A 43 -8.56 -12.05 -14.16
C ARG A 43 -8.73 -10.79 -14.98
N ILE A 44 -8.95 -9.64 -14.34
CA ILE A 44 -9.21 -8.36 -15.02
C ILE A 44 -7.98 -7.48 -15.19
N ALA A 45 -6.86 -7.82 -14.55
CA ALA A 45 -5.60 -7.10 -14.69
C ALA A 45 -4.91 -7.48 -16.02
N ASP A 46 -4.10 -6.57 -16.55
CA ASP A 46 -3.35 -6.81 -17.79
C ASP A 46 -2.24 -7.85 -17.58
N GLU A 47 -1.61 -7.82 -16.40
CA GLU A 47 -0.58 -8.77 -15.98
C GLU A 47 -0.84 -9.24 -14.56
N SER A 48 -0.30 -10.40 -14.18
CA SER A 48 -0.37 -10.87 -12.81
C SER A 48 0.89 -11.61 -12.38
N VAL A 49 1.24 -11.49 -11.08
CA VAL A 49 2.42 -12.12 -10.49
C VAL A 49 2.02 -12.85 -9.21
N CYS A 50 2.34 -14.13 -9.13
CA CYS A 50 2.22 -14.90 -7.89
C CYS A 50 3.38 -14.51 -6.96
N ILE A 51 3.05 -13.98 -5.78
CA ILE A 51 4.03 -13.46 -4.81
C ILE A 51 4.26 -14.39 -3.63
N GLY A 52 3.70 -15.59 -3.64
CA GLY A 52 3.94 -16.59 -2.60
C GLY A 52 2.71 -17.38 -2.20
N PRO A 53 2.84 -18.20 -1.13
CA PRO A 53 1.77 -19.07 -0.64
C PRO A 53 0.62 -18.28 -0.04
N SER A 54 -0.45 -18.99 0.35
CA SER A 54 -1.69 -18.40 0.90
C SER A 54 -1.49 -17.56 2.17
N ALA A 55 -0.44 -17.83 2.95
CA ALA A 55 -0.15 -17.08 4.17
C ALA A 55 0.23 -15.63 3.85
N VAL A 56 -0.51 -14.68 4.42
CA VAL A 56 -0.39 -13.23 4.12
C VAL A 56 1.02 -12.68 4.43
N ASN A 57 1.63 -13.14 5.52
CA ASN A 57 3.00 -12.74 5.88
C ASN A 57 4.08 -13.26 4.93
N LYS A 58 3.76 -14.27 4.09
CA LYS A 58 4.65 -14.82 3.07
C LYS A 58 4.27 -14.40 1.64
N SER A 59 3.26 -13.58 1.50
CA SER A 59 2.74 -13.07 0.22
C SER A 59 2.49 -11.57 0.28
N TYR A 60 1.28 -11.12 0.59
CA TYR A 60 0.87 -9.70 0.53
C TYR A 60 1.61 -8.76 1.49
N LEU A 61 2.24 -9.27 2.56
CA LEU A 61 3.12 -8.52 3.45
C LEU A 61 4.62 -8.73 3.16
N ASN A 62 4.96 -9.51 2.14
CA ASN A 62 6.34 -9.71 1.70
C ASN A 62 6.75 -8.56 0.76
N THR A 63 7.34 -7.52 1.33
CA THR A 63 7.75 -6.32 0.60
C THR A 63 8.76 -6.60 -0.51
N HIS A 64 9.70 -7.54 -0.28
CA HIS A 64 10.69 -7.91 -1.29
C HIS A 64 10.05 -8.59 -2.50
N ALA A 65 9.08 -9.48 -2.29
CA ALA A 65 8.37 -10.13 -3.40
C ALA A 65 7.57 -9.10 -4.22
N ILE A 66 7.00 -8.08 -3.57
CA ILE A 66 6.27 -7.01 -4.25
C ILE A 66 7.22 -6.15 -5.08
N ILE A 67 8.40 -5.77 -4.54
CA ILE A 67 9.40 -5.01 -5.29
C ILE A 67 9.90 -5.82 -6.48
N SER A 68 10.23 -7.09 -6.29
CA SER A 68 10.63 -7.97 -7.41
C SER A 68 9.53 -8.06 -8.47
N ALA A 69 8.25 -8.10 -8.08
CA ALA A 69 7.14 -8.06 -9.02
C ALA A 69 7.09 -6.74 -9.83
N CYS A 70 7.41 -5.60 -9.19
CA CYS A 70 7.55 -4.32 -9.91
C CYS A 70 8.69 -4.36 -10.93
N GLU A 71 9.84 -4.88 -10.52
CA GLU A 71 11.04 -4.93 -11.37
C GLU A 71 10.83 -5.80 -12.61
N ILE A 72 10.27 -7.01 -12.45
CA ILE A 72 10.06 -7.93 -13.58
C ILE A 72 8.95 -7.48 -14.54
N THR A 73 7.98 -6.71 -14.05
CA THR A 73 6.87 -6.20 -14.88
C THR A 73 7.10 -4.80 -15.42
N GLY A 74 8.09 -4.10 -14.90
CA GLY A 74 8.36 -2.70 -15.25
C GLY A 74 7.31 -1.73 -14.70
N ALA A 75 6.61 -2.07 -13.63
CA ALA A 75 5.67 -1.15 -12.98
C ALA A 75 6.40 0.06 -12.40
N GLN A 76 5.86 1.25 -12.62
CA GLN A 76 6.45 2.53 -12.23
C GLN A 76 5.96 3.02 -10.87
N ALA A 77 4.83 2.48 -10.42
CA ALA A 77 4.18 2.87 -9.18
C ALA A 77 3.47 1.68 -8.54
N VAL A 78 3.26 1.77 -7.22
CA VAL A 78 2.55 0.79 -6.43
C VAL A 78 1.35 1.44 -5.76
N HIS A 79 0.16 0.91 -6.00
CA HIS A 79 -1.05 1.30 -5.28
C HIS A 79 -1.33 0.28 -4.16
N PRO A 80 -1.19 0.67 -2.89
CA PRO A 80 -1.34 -0.26 -1.76
C PRO A 80 -2.81 -0.58 -1.43
N GLY A 81 -3.78 0.18 -1.96
CA GLY A 81 -5.17 0.10 -1.53
C GLY A 81 -5.36 0.57 -0.10
N TYR A 82 -6.08 -0.20 0.70
CA TYR A 82 -6.22 -0.02 2.14
C TYR A 82 -5.85 -1.31 2.89
N GLY A 83 -5.51 -1.20 4.18
CA GLY A 83 -4.98 -2.33 4.95
C GLY A 83 -3.60 -2.77 4.45
N PHE A 84 -3.18 -3.98 4.75
CA PHE A 84 -1.88 -4.54 4.39
C PHE A 84 -0.73 -3.54 4.59
N LEU A 85 -0.13 -3.06 3.49
CA LEU A 85 1.03 -2.18 3.50
C LEU A 85 0.68 -0.68 3.29
N SER A 86 -0.61 -0.32 3.23
CA SER A 86 -1.03 1.06 2.93
C SER A 86 -0.56 2.09 3.96
N GLU A 87 -0.40 1.68 5.22
CA GLU A 87 0.08 2.52 6.32
C GLU A 87 1.48 2.12 6.81
N ASN A 88 2.23 1.41 5.97
CA ASN A 88 3.58 0.96 6.30
C ASN A 88 4.62 1.95 5.78
N ALA A 89 5.15 2.80 6.67
CA ALA A 89 6.15 3.81 6.32
C ALA A 89 7.45 3.18 5.78
N SER A 90 7.88 2.06 6.34
CA SER A 90 9.09 1.35 5.88
C SER A 90 8.93 0.85 4.45
N PHE A 91 7.75 0.34 4.08
CA PHE A 91 7.46 -0.08 2.72
C PHE A 91 7.44 1.11 1.74
N ALA A 92 6.78 2.21 2.12
CA ALA A 92 6.76 3.42 1.29
C ALA A 92 8.17 3.97 1.04
N LYS A 93 9.04 3.98 2.09
CA LYS A 93 10.43 4.36 1.95
C LYS A 93 11.21 3.40 1.05
N MET A 94 11.01 2.09 1.22
CA MET A 94 11.68 1.06 0.41
C MET A 94 11.35 1.23 -1.08
N LEU A 95 10.10 1.55 -1.42
CA LEU A 95 9.71 1.86 -2.81
C LEU A 95 10.45 3.09 -3.34
N GLU A 96 10.55 4.17 -2.54
CA GLU A 96 11.28 5.38 -2.92
C GLU A 96 12.77 5.08 -3.18
N ASP A 97 13.40 4.27 -2.32
CA ASP A 97 14.80 3.85 -2.47
C ASP A 97 15.02 3.04 -3.77
N HIS A 98 14.02 2.30 -4.23
CA HIS A 98 13.99 1.58 -5.52
C HIS A 98 13.48 2.43 -6.69
N LYS A 99 13.27 3.75 -6.51
CA LYS A 99 12.74 4.68 -7.54
C LYS A 99 11.33 4.30 -8.03
N LEU A 100 10.58 3.61 -7.19
CA LEU A 100 9.17 3.28 -7.41
C LEU A 100 8.28 4.29 -6.69
N ASN A 101 7.19 4.70 -7.32
CA ASN A 101 6.28 5.65 -6.70
C ASN A 101 5.27 4.93 -5.82
N PHE A 102 5.19 5.30 -4.56
CA PHE A 102 4.10 4.89 -3.68
C PHE A 102 2.88 5.79 -3.94
N ILE A 103 1.76 5.23 -4.34
CA ILE A 103 0.51 5.99 -4.53
C ILE A 103 -0.16 6.17 -3.18
N GLY A 104 0.20 7.26 -2.53
CA GLY A 104 -0.21 7.60 -1.17
C GLY A 104 0.63 8.74 -0.59
N PRO A 105 0.53 8.99 0.72
CA PRO A 105 1.35 9.98 1.41
C PRO A 105 2.84 9.60 1.38
N LYS A 106 3.72 10.58 1.56
CA LYS A 106 5.16 10.31 1.76
C LYS A 106 5.37 9.50 3.04
N PHE A 107 6.43 8.68 3.07
CA PHE A 107 6.69 7.80 4.22
C PHE A 107 6.80 8.56 5.54
N GLN A 108 7.36 9.79 5.55
CA GLN A 108 7.45 10.64 6.73
C GLN A 108 6.05 11.01 7.29
N HIS A 109 5.07 11.25 6.40
CA HIS A 109 3.70 11.55 6.82
C HIS A 109 3.01 10.31 7.38
N ILE A 110 3.24 9.13 6.81
CA ILE A 110 2.70 7.87 7.32
C ILE A 110 3.27 7.61 8.72
N GLU A 111 4.57 7.77 8.92
CA GLU A 111 5.24 7.58 10.20
C GLU A 111 4.73 8.56 11.26
N MET A 112 4.64 9.84 10.90
CA MET A 112 4.16 10.91 11.76
C MET A 112 2.72 10.69 12.23
N MET A 113 1.83 10.29 11.32
CA MET A 113 0.40 10.08 11.62
C MET A 113 0.12 8.69 12.20
N GLY A 114 1.04 7.74 12.06
CA GLY A 114 0.96 6.42 12.67
C GLY A 114 1.15 6.40 14.19
N ASP A 115 1.85 7.37 14.74
CA ASP A 115 1.97 7.57 16.18
C ASP A 115 0.84 8.47 16.69
N LYS A 116 -0.09 7.89 17.45
CA LYS A 116 -1.29 8.59 17.96
C LYS A 116 -0.96 9.81 18.82
N ILE A 117 0.15 9.79 19.56
CA ILE A 117 0.55 10.90 20.45
C ILE A 117 1.14 12.03 19.60
N GLN A 118 2.03 11.69 18.68
CA GLN A 118 2.61 12.66 17.76
C GLN A 118 1.55 13.28 16.85
N ALA A 119 0.64 12.47 16.29
CA ALA A 119 -0.44 12.95 15.46
C ALA A 119 -1.33 13.96 16.19
N LYS A 120 -1.73 13.68 17.44
CA LYS A 120 -2.50 14.62 18.26
C LYS A 120 -1.75 15.94 18.50
N LYS A 121 -0.47 15.86 18.84
CA LYS A 121 0.35 17.05 19.07
C LYS A 121 0.43 17.93 17.84
N ILE A 122 0.74 17.32 16.69
CA ILE A 122 0.84 18.03 15.41
C ILE A 122 -0.49 18.67 15.04
N MET A 123 -1.61 17.95 15.18
CA MET A 123 -2.94 18.50 14.89
C MET A 123 -3.27 19.69 15.79
N ASN A 124 -2.94 19.63 17.10
CA ASN A 124 -3.09 20.75 18.01
C ASN A 124 -2.25 21.97 17.60
N ASP A 125 -0.98 21.75 17.21
CA ASP A 125 -0.08 22.81 16.78
C ASP A 125 -0.59 23.54 15.53
N PHE A 126 -1.33 22.83 14.67
CA PHE A 126 -2.03 23.38 13.50
C PHE A 126 -3.44 23.92 13.79
N GLY A 127 -3.87 23.93 15.07
CA GLY A 127 -5.20 24.42 15.45
C GLY A 127 -6.37 23.53 15.03
N VAL A 128 -6.09 22.26 14.68
CA VAL A 128 -7.14 21.30 14.36
C VAL A 128 -7.71 20.72 15.66
N PRO A 129 -9.04 20.75 15.87
CA PRO A 129 -9.65 20.18 17.06
C PRO A 129 -9.37 18.69 17.20
N VAL A 130 -8.89 18.28 18.36
CA VAL A 130 -8.63 16.87 18.67
C VAL A 130 -9.48 16.41 19.85
N VAL A 131 -9.78 15.11 19.88
CA VAL A 131 -10.50 14.52 21.01
C VAL A 131 -9.67 14.67 22.30
N PRO A 132 -10.25 15.22 23.39
CA PRO A 132 -9.57 15.32 24.67
C PRO A 132 -9.06 13.97 25.17
N GLY A 133 -7.91 13.96 25.81
CA GLY A 133 -7.29 12.75 26.35
C GLY A 133 -6.05 13.07 27.17
N SER A 134 -5.42 12.05 27.75
CA SER A 134 -4.20 12.19 28.52
C SER A 134 -3.04 12.71 27.65
N GLU A 135 -2.22 13.57 28.24
CA GLU A 135 -0.95 13.97 27.64
C GLU A 135 0.10 12.87 27.87
N GLY A 136 0.48 12.18 26.77
CA GLY A 136 1.51 11.15 26.78
C GLY A 136 1.03 9.71 27.02
N LYS A 137 2.01 8.79 27.11
CA LYS A 137 1.75 7.37 27.41
C LYS A 137 1.34 7.22 28.87
N ILE A 138 0.19 6.58 29.10
CA ILE A 138 -0.19 6.14 30.44
C ILE A 138 0.80 5.03 30.82
N LYS A 139 1.60 5.29 31.85
CA LYS A 139 2.46 4.31 32.48
C LYS A 139 1.62 3.67 33.58
N ASP A 140 1.23 2.44 33.36
CA ASP A 140 0.50 1.54 34.25
C ASP A 140 -0.94 1.95 34.65
N ALA A 141 -1.84 0.97 34.53
CA ALA A 141 -3.06 0.86 35.26
C ALA A 141 -2.86 -0.11 36.43
#